data_245b5d36aa3264f5a90985308b120209
#
_entry.id   245b5d36aa3264f5a90985308b120209
#
_cell.length_a   1.000
_cell.length_b   1.000
_cell.length_c   1.000
_cell.angle_alpha   90.00
_cell.angle_beta   90.00
_cell.angle_gamma   90.00
#
_symmetry.space_group_name_H-M   'P 1'
#
loop_
_entity.id
_entity.type
_entity.pdbx_description
1 polymer ?
#
loop_
_entity_poly.entity_id
_entity_poly.type
_entity_poly.pdbx_seq_one_letter_code
_entity_poly.pdbx_strand_id
1 'polypeptide(L)'
;AGQVAVRVILISQDAANRAWLQGATYRGAVQTGDVMPSGAIAEVLASEDPALAPGDLVYGDIGWQSHAIMPGAALRKVGPHRPLTHHLSLLGVAGKTAYHGLFQAAGIHAGETLLVSAAAGSVGSLVGQLGKLKGARVIGVAGGPEKCAWVRDTLGFDECLDYRDESRP
;
A
#
# COMPACT_ATOMS: atom_id res chain seq x y z
N ALA A 1 0.82 17.11 25.84
CA ALA A 1 1.78 17.99 25.20
C ALA A 1 2.09 17.44 23.81
N GLY A 2 2.44 18.31 22.86
CA GLY A 2 2.83 17.89 21.52
C GLY A 2 1.68 17.56 20.58
N GLN A 3 0.57 18.28 20.66
CA GLN A 3 -0.52 18.18 19.68
C GLN A 3 -0.12 18.85 18.36
N VAL A 4 -0.56 18.25 17.27
CA VAL A 4 -0.28 18.72 15.92
C VAL A 4 -1.57 18.74 15.11
N ALA A 5 -1.91 19.90 14.55
CA ALA A 5 -3.01 20.06 13.63
C ALA A 5 -2.50 19.79 12.19
N VAL A 6 -3.18 18.93 11.49
CA VAL A 6 -2.79 18.52 10.14
C VAL A 6 -3.93 18.62 9.13
N ARG A 7 -3.61 18.92 7.88
CA ARG A 7 -4.49 18.84 6.72
C ARG A 7 -4.11 17.65 5.87
N VAL A 8 -5.05 16.71 5.68
CA VAL A 8 -4.81 15.50 4.88
C VAL A 8 -4.73 15.85 3.39
N ILE A 9 -3.69 15.31 2.73
CA ILE A 9 -3.43 15.48 1.30
C ILE A 9 -3.75 14.19 0.53
N LEU A 10 -3.34 13.05 1.08
CA LEU A 10 -3.55 11.72 0.48
C LEU A 10 -3.98 10.74 1.56
N ILE A 11 -4.91 9.86 1.22
CA ILE A 11 -5.31 8.71 2.04
C ILE A 11 -4.97 7.41 1.32
N SER A 12 -4.63 6.36 2.07
CA SER A 12 -4.52 5.00 1.56
C SER A 12 -5.91 4.36 1.50
N GLN A 13 -6.16 3.63 0.42
CA GLN A 13 -7.33 2.76 0.28
C GLN A 13 -6.85 1.31 0.18
N ASP A 14 -7.12 0.53 1.21
CA ASP A 14 -6.65 -0.83 1.33
C ASP A 14 -7.83 -1.81 1.43
N ALA A 15 -7.63 -3.06 1.02
CA ALA A 15 -8.63 -4.12 1.17
C ALA A 15 -9.10 -4.29 2.64
N ALA A 16 -8.24 -3.94 3.59
CA ALA A 16 -8.53 -3.95 5.02
C ALA A 16 -9.68 -3.00 5.40
N ASN A 17 -9.83 -1.86 4.74
CA ASN A 17 -10.93 -0.92 4.98
C ASN A 17 -12.28 -1.61 4.80
N ARG A 18 -12.43 -2.42 3.73
CA ARG A 18 -13.65 -3.19 3.50
C ARG A 18 -13.87 -4.26 4.59
N ALA A 19 -12.80 -4.92 5.01
CA ALA A 19 -12.90 -5.95 6.06
C ALA A 19 -13.38 -5.34 7.39
N TRP A 20 -12.91 -4.16 7.75
CA TRP A 20 -13.34 -3.46 8.99
C TRP A 20 -14.78 -2.98 8.96
N LEU A 21 -15.37 -2.76 7.78
CA LEU A 21 -16.80 -2.50 7.64
C LEU A 21 -17.66 -3.77 7.84
N GLN A 22 -17.09 -4.94 7.60
CA GLN A 22 -17.80 -6.22 7.70
C GLN A 22 -17.74 -6.85 9.10
N GLY A 23 -16.80 -6.43 9.94
CA GLY A 23 -16.63 -6.94 11.28
C GLY A 23 -15.27 -6.64 11.90
N ALA A 24 -15.10 -7.09 13.13
CA ALA A 24 -13.81 -6.96 13.83
C ALA A 24 -12.78 -7.95 13.26
N THR A 25 -11.55 -7.47 13.13
CA THR A 25 -10.37 -8.26 12.73
C THR A 25 -9.28 -8.08 13.80
N TYR A 26 -8.03 -7.78 13.40
CA TYR A 26 -6.99 -7.31 14.33
C TYR A 26 -7.25 -5.86 14.83
N ARG A 27 -8.22 -5.18 14.24
CA ARG A 27 -8.77 -3.89 14.65
C ARG A 27 -10.28 -4.06 14.88
N GLY A 28 -10.87 -3.23 15.73
CA GLY A 28 -12.33 -3.21 15.94
C GLY A 28 -13.09 -2.90 14.63
N ALA A 29 -14.34 -3.35 14.56
CA ALA A 29 -15.22 -3.00 13.44
C ALA A 29 -15.50 -1.50 13.44
N VAL A 30 -15.50 -0.91 12.23
CA VAL A 30 -15.87 0.49 12.02
C VAL A 30 -17.39 0.62 12.07
N GLN A 31 -17.87 1.52 12.89
CA GLN A 31 -19.31 1.78 13.06
C GLN A 31 -19.75 3.01 12.27
N THR A 32 -21.04 3.14 12.05
CA THR A 32 -21.60 4.35 11.44
C THR A 32 -21.27 5.56 12.30
N GLY A 33 -20.68 6.59 11.69
CA GLY A 33 -20.23 7.81 12.36
C GLY A 33 -18.74 7.83 12.73
N ASP A 34 -18.06 6.68 12.69
CA ASP A 34 -16.61 6.62 12.89
C ASP A 34 -15.84 7.16 11.68
N VAL A 35 -14.66 7.70 11.94
CA VAL A 35 -13.68 7.97 10.89
C VAL A 35 -13.08 6.65 10.43
N MET A 36 -13.15 6.34 9.12
CA MET A 36 -12.52 5.15 8.56
C MET A 36 -11.01 5.21 8.82
N PRO A 37 -10.43 4.26 9.56
CA PRO A 37 -9.00 4.20 9.82
C PRO A 37 -8.21 4.00 8.53
N SER A 38 -7.12 4.74 8.36
CA SER A 38 -6.25 4.62 7.18
C SER A 38 -4.95 5.36 7.39
N GLY A 39 -3.87 4.83 6.80
CA GLY A 39 -2.66 5.61 6.62
C GLY A 39 -2.92 6.81 5.72
N ALA A 40 -2.37 7.96 6.07
CA ALA A 40 -2.51 9.18 5.29
C ALA A 40 -1.21 9.99 5.26
N ILE A 41 -1.07 10.81 4.23
CA ILE A 41 -0.08 11.88 4.14
C ILE A 41 -0.81 13.20 4.40
N ALA A 42 -0.27 13.98 5.29
CA ALA A 42 -0.84 15.27 5.67
C ALA A 42 0.24 16.35 5.77
N GLU A 43 -0.19 17.59 5.66
CA GLU A 43 0.62 18.78 5.93
C GLU A 43 0.35 19.27 7.35
N VAL A 44 1.40 19.57 8.09
CA VAL A 44 1.31 20.21 9.41
C VAL A 44 0.87 21.66 9.23
N LEU A 45 -0.23 22.03 9.88
CA LEU A 45 -0.76 23.40 9.92
C LEU A 45 -0.28 24.17 11.15
N ALA A 46 -0.26 23.50 12.30
CA ALA A 46 0.23 24.03 13.58
C ALA A 46 0.78 22.87 14.42
N SER A 47 1.77 23.14 15.25
CA SER A 47 2.42 22.12 16.06
C SER A 47 2.85 22.66 17.41
N GLU A 48 2.60 21.87 18.46
CA GLU A 48 3.21 22.00 19.78
C GLU A 48 4.36 20.99 19.99
N ASP A 49 4.63 20.15 18.98
CA ASP A 49 5.74 19.18 18.98
C ASP A 49 6.96 19.85 18.36
N PRO A 50 8.09 19.98 19.08
CA PRO A 50 9.29 20.64 18.57
C PRO A 50 9.94 19.94 17.37
N ALA A 51 9.62 18.66 17.13
CA ALA A 51 10.14 17.91 16.00
C ALA A 51 9.37 18.17 14.68
N LEU A 52 8.19 18.81 14.76
CA LEU A 52 7.30 19.05 13.62
C LEU A 52 6.99 20.54 13.49
N ALA A 53 7.14 21.07 12.28
CA ALA A 53 6.88 22.48 11.98
C ALA A 53 5.76 22.62 10.94
N PRO A 54 5.02 23.75 10.93
CA PRO A 54 4.09 24.08 9.87
C PRO A 54 4.74 23.95 8.49
N GLY A 55 4.03 23.31 7.54
CA GLY A 55 4.53 22.99 6.21
C GLY A 55 5.26 21.64 6.11
N ASP A 56 5.61 20.99 7.21
CA ASP A 56 6.13 19.61 7.16
C ASP A 56 5.08 18.64 6.60
N LEU A 57 5.54 17.72 5.77
CA LEU A 57 4.72 16.59 5.35
C LEU A 57 4.92 15.43 6.33
N VAL A 58 3.83 14.86 6.79
CA VAL A 58 3.82 13.78 7.77
C VAL A 58 2.96 12.60 7.31
N TYR A 59 3.33 11.41 7.75
CA TYR A 59 2.55 10.19 7.63
C TYR A 59 2.05 9.76 9.01
N GLY A 60 0.81 9.29 9.09
CA GLY A 60 0.22 8.71 10.30
C GLY A 60 -1.04 7.91 9.98
N ASP A 61 -1.59 7.21 10.98
CA ASP A 61 -2.92 6.58 10.91
C ASP A 61 -4.00 7.65 11.18
N ILE A 62 -4.16 8.55 10.21
CA ILE A 62 -5.00 9.75 10.35
C ILE A 62 -6.46 9.44 10.00
N GLY A 63 -6.69 8.51 9.09
CA GLY A 63 -8.04 8.13 8.64
C GLY A 63 -8.60 9.01 7.51
N TRP A 64 -9.82 8.70 7.09
CA TRP A 64 -10.52 9.37 5.98
C TRP A 64 -11.21 10.64 6.47
N GLN A 65 -10.45 11.69 6.61
CA GLN A 65 -10.92 13.01 7.02
C GLN A 65 -10.04 14.10 6.41
N SER A 66 -10.54 15.31 6.32
CA SER A 66 -9.81 16.43 5.74
C SER A 66 -8.76 17.02 6.68
N HIS A 67 -9.05 17.04 7.97
CA HIS A 67 -8.20 17.62 9.03
C HIS A 67 -8.23 16.72 10.27
N ALA A 68 -7.15 16.76 11.03
CA ALA A 68 -7.06 16.08 12.32
C ALA A 68 -6.20 16.86 13.29
N ILE A 69 -6.45 16.65 14.58
CA ILE A 69 -5.53 17.02 15.66
C ILE A 69 -5.09 15.72 16.32
N MET A 70 -3.79 15.49 16.41
CA MET A 70 -3.27 14.26 16.97
C MET A 70 -1.89 14.46 17.62
N PRO A 71 -1.47 13.51 18.48
CA PRO A 71 -0.15 13.60 19.09
C PRO A 71 0.95 13.58 18.05
N GLY A 72 1.94 14.45 18.15
CA GLY A 72 3.10 14.47 17.25
C GLY A 72 3.85 13.13 17.21
N ALA A 73 3.92 12.43 18.35
CA ALA A 73 4.52 11.08 18.42
C ALA A 73 3.83 10.03 17.53
N ALA A 74 2.57 10.24 17.11
CA ALA A 74 1.86 9.38 16.18
C ALA A 74 2.14 9.74 14.71
N LEU A 75 2.90 10.79 14.46
CA LEU A 75 3.24 11.29 13.13
C LEU A 75 4.73 11.08 12.82
N ARG A 76 5.02 10.76 11.59
CA ARG A 76 6.39 10.60 11.09
C ARG A 76 6.61 11.51 9.90
N LYS A 77 7.67 12.32 9.91
CA LYS A 77 8.03 13.13 8.75
C LYS A 77 8.19 12.28 7.49
N VAL A 78 7.63 12.75 6.40
CA VAL A 78 7.76 12.15 5.07
C VAL A 78 9.03 12.71 4.42
N GLY A 79 9.88 11.82 3.93
CA GLY A 79 11.10 12.19 3.21
C GLY A 79 10.80 12.88 1.88
N PRO A 80 11.83 13.42 1.21
CA PRO A 80 11.68 14.21 -0.02
C PRO A 80 11.30 13.39 -1.26
N HIS A 81 11.15 12.06 -1.13
CA HIS A 81 10.84 11.18 -2.25
C HIS A 81 9.51 11.57 -2.93
N ARG A 82 9.51 11.58 -4.24
CA ARG A 82 8.35 11.88 -5.09
C ARG A 82 8.16 10.77 -6.13
N PRO A 83 6.92 10.49 -6.57
CA PRO A 83 5.67 11.12 -6.13
C PRO A 83 5.28 10.72 -4.70
N LEU A 84 4.49 11.56 -4.01
CA LEU A 84 4.05 11.32 -2.63
C LEU A 84 3.25 10.03 -2.45
N THR A 85 2.56 9.58 -3.48
CA THR A 85 1.82 8.32 -3.51
C THR A 85 2.68 7.10 -3.20
N HIS A 86 3.99 7.15 -3.49
CA HIS A 86 4.92 6.07 -3.15
C HIS A 86 5.03 5.84 -1.64
N HIS A 87 4.82 6.86 -0.80
CA HIS A 87 4.86 6.70 0.65
C HIS A 87 3.67 5.89 1.19
N LEU A 88 2.54 5.85 0.45
CA LEU A 88 1.36 5.03 0.79
C LEU A 88 1.37 3.66 0.09
N SER A 89 2.09 3.50 -1.03
CA SER A 89 2.17 2.28 -1.84
C SER A 89 3.51 1.56 -1.64
N LEU A 90 4.51 1.89 -2.47
CA LEU A 90 5.83 1.23 -2.52
C LEU A 90 6.59 1.30 -1.20
N LEU A 91 6.63 2.47 -0.55
CA LEU A 91 7.27 2.69 0.76
C LEU A 91 6.31 2.47 1.93
N GLY A 92 5.03 2.23 1.63
CA GLY A 92 3.95 1.98 2.57
C GLY A 92 3.74 0.50 2.89
N VAL A 93 2.52 0.15 3.28
CA VAL A 93 2.15 -1.21 3.70
C VAL A 93 2.31 -2.20 2.56
N ALA A 94 1.85 -1.87 1.35
CA ALA A 94 1.90 -2.77 0.20
C ALA A 94 3.33 -3.17 -0.17
N GLY A 95 4.25 -2.20 -0.24
CA GLY A 95 5.66 -2.47 -0.57
C GLY A 95 6.37 -3.25 0.53
N LYS A 96 6.12 -2.92 1.79
CA LYS A 96 6.67 -3.70 2.93
C LYS A 96 6.17 -5.14 2.91
N THR A 97 4.87 -5.34 2.67
CA THR A 97 4.27 -6.68 2.57
C THR A 97 4.90 -7.46 1.41
N ALA A 98 5.03 -6.83 0.24
CA ALA A 98 5.67 -7.45 -0.91
C ALA A 98 7.13 -7.85 -0.62
N TYR A 99 7.91 -6.95 -0.03
CA TYR A 99 9.31 -7.19 0.29
C TYR A 99 9.48 -8.32 1.32
N HIS A 100 8.78 -8.24 2.44
CA HIS A 100 8.89 -9.26 3.48
C HIS A 100 8.36 -10.62 3.02
N GLY A 101 7.22 -10.64 2.31
CA GLY A 101 6.66 -11.87 1.76
C GLY A 101 7.60 -12.54 0.76
N LEU A 102 8.18 -11.77 -0.16
CA LEU A 102 9.02 -12.32 -1.21
C LEU A 102 10.42 -12.73 -0.71
N PHE A 103 11.10 -11.87 0.05
CA PHE A 103 12.50 -12.08 0.38
C PHE A 103 12.72 -12.76 1.74
N GLN A 104 11.85 -12.53 2.72
CA GLN A 104 12.02 -13.11 4.05
C GLN A 104 11.19 -14.38 4.25
N ALA A 105 9.94 -14.42 3.77
CA ALA A 105 9.10 -15.59 3.95
C ALA A 105 9.30 -16.62 2.84
N ALA A 106 9.24 -16.21 1.56
CA ALA A 106 9.42 -17.12 0.42
C ALA A 106 10.89 -17.38 0.08
N GLY A 107 11.79 -16.42 0.35
CA GLY A 107 13.23 -16.60 0.11
C GLY A 107 13.59 -16.76 -1.37
N ILE A 108 12.94 -16.05 -2.28
CA ILE A 108 13.09 -16.21 -3.73
C ILE A 108 14.55 -16.03 -4.20
N HIS A 109 15.00 -16.88 -5.14
CA HIS A 109 16.32 -16.82 -5.75
C HIS A 109 16.23 -16.56 -7.26
N ALA A 110 17.33 -16.10 -7.83
CA ALA A 110 17.45 -15.92 -9.28
C ALA A 110 17.29 -17.27 -10.01
N GLY A 111 16.57 -17.24 -11.15
CA GLY A 111 16.29 -18.43 -11.94
C GLY A 111 15.06 -19.25 -11.49
N GLU A 112 14.51 -18.97 -10.31
CA GLU A 112 13.26 -19.61 -9.87
C GLU A 112 12.04 -19.06 -10.60
N THR A 113 10.94 -19.83 -10.56
CA THR A 113 9.65 -19.39 -11.08
C THR A 113 8.75 -18.94 -9.92
N LEU A 114 8.29 -17.70 -10.00
CA LEU A 114 7.40 -17.06 -9.05
C LEU A 114 5.97 -16.97 -9.62
N LEU A 115 5.02 -17.63 -8.98
CA LEU A 115 3.59 -17.49 -9.31
C LEU A 115 2.96 -16.47 -8.35
N VAL A 116 2.34 -15.44 -8.92
CA VAL A 116 1.75 -14.32 -8.15
C VAL A 116 0.25 -14.27 -8.39
N SER A 117 -0.53 -14.60 -7.37
CA SER A 117 -1.98 -14.39 -7.38
C SER A 117 -2.32 -12.90 -7.20
N ALA A 118 -3.50 -12.48 -7.70
CA ALA A 118 -3.90 -11.07 -7.70
C ALA A 118 -2.80 -10.13 -8.22
N ALA A 119 -2.13 -10.54 -9.30
CA ALA A 119 -0.95 -9.89 -9.85
C ALA A 119 -1.15 -8.42 -10.24
N ALA A 120 -2.38 -8.04 -10.60
CA ALA A 120 -2.76 -6.66 -10.88
C ALA A 120 -3.18 -5.87 -9.61
N GLY A 121 -3.05 -6.45 -8.44
CA GLY A 121 -3.39 -5.80 -7.16
C GLY A 121 -2.21 -5.03 -6.57
N SER A 122 -2.48 -4.28 -5.49
CA SER A 122 -1.51 -3.41 -4.83
C SER A 122 -0.23 -4.13 -4.41
N VAL A 123 -0.35 -5.28 -3.73
CA VAL A 123 0.81 -6.08 -3.30
C VAL A 123 1.36 -6.92 -4.45
N GLY A 124 0.49 -7.61 -5.21
CA GLY A 124 0.90 -8.53 -6.28
C GLY A 124 1.73 -7.85 -7.36
N SER A 125 1.35 -6.64 -7.77
CA SER A 125 2.10 -5.86 -8.76
C SER A 125 3.52 -5.53 -8.31
N LEU A 126 3.73 -5.29 -7.01
CA LEU A 126 5.05 -5.02 -6.44
C LEU A 126 5.86 -6.31 -6.25
N VAL A 127 5.21 -7.40 -5.81
CA VAL A 127 5.84 -8.72 -5.67
C VAL A 127 6.48 -9.17 -6.99
N GLY A 128 5.72 -9.07 -8.09
CA GLY A 128 6.24 -9.50 -9.38
C GLY A 128 7.39 -8.64 -9.90
N GLN A 129 7.29 -7.32 -9.78
CA GLN A 129 8.39 -6.43 -10.17
C GLN A 129 9.65 -6.68 -9.32
N LEU A 130 9.52 -6.90 -8.01
CA LEU A 130 10.63 -7.29 -7.14
C LEU A 130 11.20 -8.65 -7.53
N GLY A 131 10.35 -9.63 -7.90
CA GLY A 131 10.77 -10.92 -8.43
C GLY A 131 11.58 -10.79 -9.71
N LYS A 132 11.13 -9.94 -10.64
CA LYS A 132 11.89 -9.62 -11.87
C LYS A 132 13.26 -9.00 -11.56
N LEU A 133 13.32 -8.05 -10.64
CA LEU A 133 14.57 -7.44 -10.20
C LEU A 133 15.53 -8.46 -9.56
N LYS A 134 14.99 -9.51 -8.92
CA LYS A 134 15.77 -10.62 -8.35
C LYS A 134 16.25 -11.62 -9.40
N GLY A 135 15.74 -11.55 -10.63
CA GLY A 135 16.08 -12.49 -11.71
C GLY A 135 15.20 -13.75 -11.74
N ALA A 136 14.01 -13.71 -11.15
CA ALA A 136 13.04 -14.79 -11.24
C ALA A 136 12.22 -14.70 -12.55
N ARG A 137 11.72 -15.85 -13.01
CA ARG A 137 10.64 -15.90 -13.99
C ARG A 137 9.33 -15.66 -13.27
N VAL A 138 8.55 -14.66 -13.67
CA VAL A 138 7.35 -14.22 -12.94
C VAL A 138 6.10 -14.47 -13.77
N ILE A 139 5.17 -15.26 -13.22
CA ILE A 139 3.86 -15.58 -13.81
C ILE A 139 2.79 -14.94 -12.92
N GLY A 140 1.98 -14.05 -13.48
CA GLY A 140 0.85 -13.43 -12.80
C GLY A 140 -0.44 -14.22 -12.98
N VAL A 141 -1.35 -14.09 -12.02
CA VAL A 141 -2.76 -14.52 -12.15
C VAL A 141 -3.64 -13.30 -11.91
N ALA A 142 -4.45 -12.93 -12.90
CA ALA A 142 -5.34 -11.77 -12.81
C ALA A 142 -6.68 -12.06 -13.49
N GLY A 143 -7.68 -11.21 -13.30
CA GLY A 143 -9.02 -11.41 -13.87
C GLY A 143 -9.29 -10.46 -15.02
N GLY A 144 -9.37 -11.01 -16.21
CA GLY A 144 -9.68 -10.31 -17.45
C GLY A 144 -8.45 -9.94 -18.30
N PRO A 145 -8.63 -9.87 -19.62
CA PRO A 145 -7.53 -9.67 -20.58
C PRO A 145 -6.80 -8.34 -20.38
N GLU A 146 -7.50 -7.28 -20.05
CA GLU A 146 -6.90 -5.94 -19.83
C GLU A 146 -5.90 -5.97 -18.67
N LYS A 147 -6.26 -6.60 -17.53
CA LYS A 147 -5.36 -6.72 -16.38
C LYS A 147 -4.16 -7.59 -16.71
N CYS A 148 -4.38 -8.70 -17.44
CA CYS A 148 -3.28 -9.57 -17.87
C CYS A 148 -2.34 -8.86 -18.82
N ALA A 149 -2.84 -8.07 -19.76
CA ALA A 149 -2.03 -7.24 -20.63
C ALA A 149 -1.20 -6.23 -19.84
N TRP A 150 -1.82 -5.49 -18.92
CA TRP A 150 -1.12 -4.53 -18.07
C TRP A 150 -0.01 -5.17 -17.23
N VAL A 151 -0.29 -6.36 -16.66
CA VAL A 151 0.70 -7.12 -15.85
C VAL A 151 1.90 -7.52 -16.69
N ARG A 152 1.70 -8.03 -17.94
CA ARG A 152 2.80 -8.37 -18.82
C ARG A 152 3.51 -7.15 -19.38
N ASP A 153 2.74 -6.26 -20.00
CA ASP A 153 3.30 -5.27 -20.93
C ASP A 153 3.81 -4.02 -20.18
N THR A 154 3.23 -3.72 -19.01
CA THR A 154 3.61 -2.56 -18.19
C THR A 154 4.45 -2.96 -16.99
N LEU A 155 4.08 -4.03 -16.26
CA LEU A 155 4.80 -4.45 -15.06
C LEU A 155 5.97 -5.41 -15.36
N GLY A 156 6.09 -5.92 -16.59
CA GLY A 156 7.21 -6.73 -17.04
C GLY A 156 7.19 -8.18 -16.53
N PHE A 157 6.02 -8.73 -16.18
CA PHE A 157 5.89 -10.15 -15.88
C PHE A 157 6.10 -10.96 -17.17
N ASP A 158 6.64 -12.15 -17.04
CA ASP A 158 6.89 -13.02 -18.22
C ASP A 158 5.58 -13.56 -18.81
N GLU A 159 4.60 -13.85 -17.95
CA GLU A 159 3.29 -14.34 -18.36
C GLU A 159 2.20 -13.84 -17.41
N CYS A 160 0.94 -13.85 -17.86
CA CYS A 160 -0.22 -13.67 -16.98
C CYS A 160 -1.35 -14.62 -17.39
N LEU A 161 -1.86 -15.35 -16.41
CA LEU A 161 -2.98 -16.26 -16.56
C LEU A 161 -4.27 -15.50 -16.21
N ASP A 162 -5.22 -15.50 -17.13
CA ASP A 162 -6.56 -15.01 -16.87
C ASP A 162 -7.40 -16.13 -16.23
N TYR A 163 -7.73 -16.00 -14.94
CA TYR A 163 -8.55 -17.00 -14.24
C TYR A 163 -10.02 -16.98 -14.65
N ARG A 164 -10.44 -16.01 -15.48
CA ARG A 164 -11.80 -15.93 -16.05
C ARG A 164 -11.89 -16.55 -17.44
N ASP A 165 -10.77 -16.96 -18.02
CA ASP A 165 -10.74 -17.61 -19.32
C ASP A 165 -11.09 -19.10 -19.17
N GLU A 166 -12.37 -19.42 -19.38
CA GLU A 166 -12.91 -20.78 -19.31
C GLU A 166 -12.38 -21.71 -20.44
N SER A 167 -11.71 -21.16 -21.44
CA SER A 167 -11.10 -21.96 -22.52
C SER A 167 -9.79 -22.65 -22.13
N ARG A 168 -9.23 -22.28 -20.98
CA ARG A 168 -8.02 -22.91 -20.43
C ARG A 168 -8.38 -24.07 -19.52
N PRO A 169 -7.76 -25.25 -19.74
CA PRO A 169 -7.97 -26.42 -18.87
C PRO A 169 -7.49 -26.18 -17.45
#